data_e6cbb3a171816cf82e6b9e03737a9e72
#
_entry.id   e6cbb3a171816cf82e6b9e03737a9e72
#
_cell.length_a   1.000
_cell.length_b   1.000
_cell.length_c   1.000
_cell.angle_alpha   90.00
_cell.angle_beta   90.00
_cell.angle_gamma   90.00
#
_symmetry.space_group_name_H-M   'P 1'
#
loop_
_entity.id
_entity.type
_entity.pdbx_description
1 polymer ?
#
loop_
_entity_poly.entity_id
_entity_poly.type
_entity_poly.pdbx_seq_one_letter_code
_entity_poly.pdbx_strand_id
1 'polypeptide(L)'
;MWDTVTSSFASFIHGARPDHLSKTVRHRSKRMILDSIGVGLVGSTTHVFDIALRYCRLYSPVAVSSVYGKPGVKLSPTLAAFTNGVATHSMDFDDTWHPATHPSGAVLPALLAASQMLPPGTKPTGMDFLLAFNVGLEVQGRLMHFSTEAHDIPKRFHPPSVVGTMGSAAATAKLLSLSRAQCCHALGIAASLAGAPMANAATQAKPLHIARGMEANPFILDDIPGCSGFSAFYGVYHPKPLPVPGDHHEFLLEKQDIAFKRFPAHLGMHWVVDAALSVRNLFVHYAGSFSPALIRTIVLKIPVSKYINRPFPSSEHQARHSFQFNACAALLDGEVGLGSFTESSIHRQELRELLDKVVVEHPEDNVANFDKMYGEVALLLHSGDVLTGKCDTFYGHWRKPLSKESLLKKFRSNASHVLPDEKIEAIITTVDNLENLSDSSQLACSL
;
A
#
# COMPACT_ATOMS: atom_id res chain seq x y z
N MET A 1 -23.89 28.60 5.28
CA MET A 1 -23.17 27.33 5.03
C MET A 1 -22.19 27.17 6.16
N TRP A 2 -22.25 26.07 6.89
CA TRP A 2 -21.48 25.86 8.12
C TRP A 2 -19.98 25.86 7.81
N ASP A 3 -19.19 26.58 8.60
CA ASP A 3 -17.72 26.57 8.53
C ASP A 3 -17.20 25.39 9.38
N THR A 4 -17.30 24.19 8.82
CA THR A 4 -16.94 22.92 9.48
C THR A 4 -15.72 22.29 8.82
N VAL A 5 -15.03 21.40 9.52
CA VAL A 5 -13.91 20.63 8.96
C VAL A 5 -14.38 19.82 7.75
N THR A 6 -15.52 19.17 7.84
CA THR A 6 -16.11 18.40 6.73
C THR A 6 -16.36 19.27 5.51
N SER A 7 -16.94 20.49 5.72
CA SER A 7 -17.20 21.40 4.61
C SER A 7 -15.93 21.99 4.00
N SER A 8 -14.86 22.14 4.77
CA SER A 8 -13.54 22.54 4.24
C SER A 8 -12.93 21.47 3.34
N PHE A 9 -13.00 20.20 3.74
CA PHE A 9 -12.58 19.07 2.91
C PHE A 9 -13.39 18.97 1.61
N ALA A 10 -14.71 19.14 1.69
CA ALA A 10 -15.57 19.16 0.50
C ALA A 10 -15.23 20.34 -0.44
N SER A 11 -14.89 21.49 0.11
CA SER A 11 -14.43 22.66 -0.67
C SER A 11 -13.08 22.40 -1.33
N PHE A 12 -12.15 21.73 -0.63
CA PHE A 12 -10.87 21.30 -1.19
C PHE A 12 -11.08 20.34 -2.36
N ILE A 13 -11.87 19.27 -2.17
CA ILE A 13 -12.16 18.26 -3.20
C ILE A 13 -12.75 18.94 -4.44
N HIS A 14 -13.77 19.78 -4.26
CA HIS A 14 -14.43 20.49 -5.35
C HIS A 14 -13.49 21.50 -6.04
N GLY A 15 -12.78 22.31 -5.26
CA GLY A 15 -11.99 23.46 -5.73
C GLY A 15 -10.58 23.11 -6.22
N ALA A 16 -10.07 21.91 -5.99
CA ALA A 16 -8.76 21.51 -6.51
C ALA A 16 -8.75 21.51 -8.05
N ARG A 17 -7.64 21.95 -8.66
CA ARG A 17 -7.45 22.07 -10.12
C ARG A 17 -6.13 21.44 -10.57
N PRO A 18 -6.00 21.03 -11.85
CA PRO A 18 -4.77 20.41 -12.38
C PRO A 18 -3.50 21.26 -12.24
N ASP A 19 -3.63 22.59 -12.31
CA ASP A 19 -2.51 23.53 -12.16
C ASP A 19 -1.94 23.60 -10.73
N HIS A 20 -2.67 23.09 -9.74
CA HIS A 20 -2.15 22.94 -8.38
C HIS A 20 -1.16 21.74 -8.23
N LEU A 21 -1.05 20.84 -9.21
CA LEU A 21 -0.14 19.72 -9.17
C LEU A 21 1.25 20.13 -9.68
N SER A 22 2.23 20.18 -8.79
CA SER A 22 3.63 20.39 -9.17
C SER A 22 4.17 19.26 -10.06
N LYS A 23 5.32 19.51 -10.71
CA LYS A 23 6.03 18.47 -11.45
C LYS A 23 6.44 17.28 -10.55
N THR A 24 6.85 17.58 -9.32
CA THR A 24 7.24 16.58 -8.32
C THR A 24 6.06 15.66 -7.98
N VAL A 25 4.91 16.24 -7.63
CA VAL A 25 3.70 15.48 -7.31
C VAL A 25 3.28 14.59 -8.48
N ARG A 26 3.21 15.14 -9.70
CA ARG A 26 2.88 14.36 -10.90
C ARG A 26 3.85 13.19 -11.13
N HIS A 27 5.15 13.44 -10.97
CA HIS A 27 6.16 12.39 -11.12
C HIS A 27 6.00 11.29 -10.07
N ARG A 28 5.83 11.65 -8.78
CA ARG A 28 5.62 10.68 -7.69
C ARG A 28 4.35 9.89 -7.90
N SER A 29 3.25 10.54 -8.27
CA SER A 29 1.96 9.89 -8.55
C SER A 29 2.04 8.86 -9.68
N LYS A 30 2.74 9.17 -10.78
CA LYS A 30 2.92 8.19 -11.88
C LYS A 30 3.70 6.96 -11.43
N ARG A 31 4.71 7.11 -10.58
CA ARG A 31 5.44 5.98 -9.98
C ARG A 31 4.52 5.12 -9.12
N MET A 32 3.68 5.74 -8.29
CA MET A 32 2.71 5.05 -7.44
C MET A 32 1.66 4.30 -8.27
N ILE A 33 1.13 4.93 -9.30
CA ILE A 33 0.15 4.32 -10.21
C ILE A 33 0.76 3.10 -10.89
N LEU A 34 1.98 3.21 -11.42
CA LEU A 34 2.68 2.10 -12.08
C LEU A 34 2.91 0.94 -11.11
N ASP A 35 3.43 1.22 -9.92
CA ASP A 35 3.66 0.21 -8.88
C ASP A 35 2.37 -0.52 -8.49
N SER A 36 1.31 0.25 -8.20
CA SER A 36 0.02 -0.29 -7.78
C SER A 36 -0.63 -1.16 -8.87
N ILE A 37 -0.53 -0.77 -10.14
CA ILE A 37 -0.98 -1.61 -11.26
C ILE A 37 -0.19 -2.92 -11.29
N GLY A 38 1.15 -2.87 -11.24
CA GLY A 38 1.98 -4.06 -11.26
C GLY A 38 1.68 -5.02 -10.12
N VAL A 39 1.49 -4.48 -8.92
CA VAL A 39 1.10 -5.26 -7.73
C VAL A 39 -0.31 -5.85 -7.89
N GLY A 40 -1.26 -5.08 -8.43
CA GLY A 40 -2.62 -5.55 -8.72
C GLY A 40 -2.63 -6.68 -9.77
N LEU A 41 -1.82 -6.57 -10.82
CA LEU A 41 -1.71 -7.60 -11.86
C LEU A 41 -1.20 -8.93 -11.27
N VAL A 42 -0.09 -8.93 -10.54
CA VAL A 42 0.40 -10.16 -9.91
C VAL A 42 -0.54 -10.63 -8.80
N GLY A 43 -1.19 -9.74 -8.07
CA GLY A 43 -2.18 -10.07 -7.06
C GLY A 43 -3.43 -10.77 -7.62
N SER A 44 -3.74 -10.56 -8.91
CA SER A 44 -4.83 -11.26 -9.62
C SER A 44 -4.57 -12.76 -9.84
N THR A 45 -3.39 -13.25 -9.49
CA THR A 45 -3.06 -14.69 -9.51
C THR A 45 -3.33 -15.38 -8.18
N THR A 46 -3.73 -14.65 -7.14
CA THR A 46 -3.92 -15.20 -5.80
C THR A 46 -5.27 -15.89 -5.62
N HIS A 47 -5.29 -16.90 -4.77
CA HIS A 47 -6.54 -17.61 -4.45
C HIS A 47 -7.61 -16.69 -3.83
N VAL A 48 -7.21 -15.73 -2.99
CA VAL A 48 -8.17 -14.76 -2.39
C VAL A 48 -8.82 -13.88 -3.45
N PHE A 49 -8.07 -13.50 -4.48
CA PHE A 49 -8.64 -12.78 -5.63
C PHE A 49 -9.66 -13.63 -6.39
N ASP A 50 -9.36 -14.91 -6.65
CA ASP A 50 -10.30 -15.80 -7.35
C ASP A 50 -11.61 -15.99 -6.57
N ILE A 51 -11.54 -16.06 -5.23
CA ILE A 51 -12.74 -16.08 -4.38
C ILE A 51 -13.53 -14.80 -4.55
N ALA A 52 -12.88 -13.63 -4.43
CA ALA A 52 -13.53 -12.34 -4.57
C ALA A 52 -14.17 -12.16 -5.96
N LEU A 53 -13.44 -12.53 -7.02
CA LEU A 53 -13.94 -12.46 -8.39
C LEU A 53 -15.16 -13.34 -8.61
N ARG A 54 -15.14 -14.59 -8.15
CA ARG A 54 -16.29 -15.50 -8.24
C ARG A 54 -17.51 -14.92 -7.53
N TYR A 55 -17.33 -14.40 -6.30
CA TYR A 55 -18.40 -13.74 -5.56
C TYR A 55 -18.95 -12.54 -6.33
N CYS A 56 -18.09 -11.63 -6.78
CA CYS A 56 -18.52 -10.42 -7.49
C CYS A 56 -19.26 -10.71 -8.80
N ARG A 57 -18.88 -11.75 -9.53
CA ARG A 57 -19.58 -12.17 -10.75
C ARG A 57 -21.04 -12.57 -10.51
N LEU A 58 -21.34 -13.16 -9.35
CA LEU A 58 -22.72 -13.56 -9.02
C LEU A 58 -23.64 -12.35 -8.81
N TYR A 59 -23.10 -11.22 -8.39
CA TYR A 59 -23.87 -10.03 -8.01
C TYR A 59 -23.67 -8.83 -8.94
N SER A 60 -22.87 -8.97 -10.00
CA SER A 60 -22.62 -7.87 -10.94
C SER A 60 -23.76 -7.77 -11.97
N PRO A 61 -24.63 -6.74 -11.89
CA PRO A 61 -25.76 -6.59 -12.81
C PRO A 61 -25.35 -6.05 -14.18
N VAL A 62 -24.16 -5.46 -14.29
CA VAL A 62 -23.63 -4.82 -15.51
C VAL A 62 -22.12 -5.09 -15.67
N ALA A 63 -21.66 -5.09 -16.91
CA ALA A 63 -20.26 -5.37 -17.28
C ALA A 63 -19.62 -4.09 -17.86
N VAL A 64 -19.13 -3.20 -16.98
CA VAL A 64 -18.62 -1.87 -17.38
C VAL A 64 -17.12 -1.75 -17.17
N SER A 65 -16.63 -2.12 -15.99
CA SER A 65 -15.26 -1.83 -15.56
C SER A 65 -14.40 -3.09 -15.56
N SER A 66 -13.17 -2.95 -16.04
CA SER A 66 -12.19 -4.03 -16.23
C SER A 66 -11.68 -4.60 -14.90
N VAL A 67 -11.29 -5.87 -14.92
CA VAL A 67 -10.71 -6.60 -13.80
C VAL A 67 -9.25 -6.93 -14.10
N TYR A 68 -8.35 -6.65 -13.16
CA TYR A 68 -6.91 -6.88 -13.31
C TYR A 68 -6.57 -8.31 -13.74
N GLY A 69 -5.71 -8.42 -14.76
CA GLY A 69 -5.19 -9.70 -15.22
C GLY A 69 -6.25 -10.68 -15.76
N LYS A 70 -7.46 -10.21 -16.05
CA LYS A 70 -8.57 -11.04 -16.60
C LYS A 70 -9.13 -10.39 -17.86
N PRO A 71 -8.44 -10.49 -19.00
CA PRO A 71 -8.87 -9.88 -20.25
C PRO A 71 -10.31 -10.23 -20.63
N GLY A 72 -11.10 -9.22 -21.00
CA GLY A 72 -12.51 -9.39 -21.36
C GLY A 72 -13.47 -9.54 -20.18
N VAL A 73 -12.99 -9.71 -18.96
CA VAL A 73 -13.85 -9.75 -17.77
C VAL A 73 -14.15 -8.33 -17.30
N LYS A 74 -15.43 -8.01 -17.21
CA LYS A 74 -15.93 -6.74 -16.68
C LYS A 74 -16.97 -6.97 -15.62
N LEU A 75 -17.00 -6.06 -14.65
CA LEU A 75 -17.97 -6.02 -13.56
C LEU A 75 -18.61 -4.62 -13.47
N SER A 76 -19.62 -4.47 -12.62
CA SER A 76 -20.08 -3.14 -12.23
C SER A 76 -18.94 -2.35 -11.59
N PRO A 77 -18.90 -1.02 -11.72
CA PRO A 77 -17.77 -0.21 -11.24
C PRO A 77 -17.39 -0.49 -9.77
N THR A 78 -18.37 -0.59 -8.90
CA THR A 78 -18.15 -0.87 -7.47
C THR A 78 -17.52 -2.25 -7.25
N LEU A 79 -18.00 -3.29 -7.94
CA LEU A 79 -17.48 -4.64 -7.78
C LEU A 79 -16.13 -4.83 -8.48
N ALA A 80 -15.87 -4.12 -9.58
CA ALA A 80 -14.56 -4.07 -10.21
C ALA A 80 -13.53 -3.39 -9.31
N ALA A 81 -13.88 -2.23 -8.72
CA ALA A 81 -13.02 -1.54 -7.76
C ALA A 81 -12.69 -2.42 -6.55
N PHE A 82 -13.69 -3.09 -5.99
CA PHE A 82 -13.50 -4.04 -4.88
C PHE A 82 -12.56 -5.19 -5.27
N THR A 83 -12.83 -5.86 -6.38
CA THR A 83 -12.04 -7.02 -6.85
C THR A 83 -10.58 -6.61 -7.13
N ASN A 84 -10.37 -5.47 -7.79
CA ASN A 84 -9.05 -4.93 -8.09
C ASN A 84 -8.33 -4.47 -6.81
N GLY A 85 -9.03 -3.92 -5.83
CA GLY A 85 -8.49 -3.59 -4.52
C GLY A 85 -8.02 -4.83 -3.75
N VAL A 86 -8.77 -5.93 -3.82
CA VAL A 86 -8.34 -7.24 -3.26
C VAL A 86 -7.06 -7.72 -3.93
N ALA A 87 -6.96 -7.62 -5.27
CA ALA A 87 -5.75 -7.97 -5.99
C ALA A 87 -4.55 -7.16 -5.50
N THR A 88 -4.70 -5.82 -5.45
CA THR A 88 -3.60 -4.93 -5.07
C THR A 88 -3.06 -5.20 -3.67
N HIS A 89 -3.93 -5.57 -2.71
CA HIS A 89 -3.52 -5.74 -1.31
C HIS A 89 -3.25 -7.21 -0.91
N SER A 90 -3.53 -8.19 -1.78
CA SER A 90 -3.51 -9.62 -1.44
C SER A 90 -2.15 -10.15 -0.97
N MET A 91 -1.05 -9.57 -1.45
CA MET A 91 0.32 -10.03 -1.19
C MET A 91 1.10 -9.15 -0.21
N ASP A 92 0.49 -8.10 0.36
CA ASP A 92 1.18 -7.10 1.17
C ASP A 92 2.42 -6.51 0.44
N PHE A 93 2.24 -6.19 -0.87
CA PHE A 93 3.29 -5.76 -1.79
C PHE A 93 3.13 -4.33 -2.30
N ASP A 94 1.99 -3.72 -2.02
CA ASP A 94 1.64 -2.36 -2.39
C ASP A 94 2.43 -1.31 -1.59
N ASP A 95 2.40 -0.09 -2.10
CA ASP A 95 3.11 1.05 -1.52
C ASP A 95 2.66 1.34 -0.08
N THR A 96 3.52 2.05 0.64
CA THR A 96 3.25 2.41 2.04
C THR A 96 3.64 3.86 2.30
N TRP A 97 2.78 4.58 2.99
CA TRP A 97 3.02 5.95 3.43
C TRP A 97 3.14 6.02 4.94
N HIS A 98 4.06 6.83 5.45
CA HIS A 98 4.15 7.04 6.88
C HIS A 98 3.15 8.13 7.33
N PRO A 99 2.41 7.90 8.39
CA PRO A 99 2.30 6.70 9.22
C PRO A 99 1.50 5.58 8.53
N ALA A 100 2.10 4.44 8.43
CA ALA A 100 1.71 3.17 7.81
C ALA A 100 0.27 3.06 7.26
N THR A 101 0.05 3.54 6.06
CA THR A 101 -1.15 3.29 5.25
C THR A 101 -0.73 2.84 3.85
N HIS A 102 -1.64 2.24 3.10
CA HIS A 102 -1.47 1.77 1.72
C HIS A 102 -2.30 2.66 0.79
N PRO A 103 -1.79 3.85 0.41
CA PRO A 103 -2.64 4.88 -0.19
C PRO A 103 -3.13 4.56 -1.59
N SER A 104 -2.27 3.98 -2.45
CA SER A 104 -2.63 3.72 -3.84
C SER A 104 -3.64 2.59 -3.98
N GLY A 105 -3.50 1.52 -3.20
CA GLY A 105 -4.38 0.35 -3.25
C GLY A 105 -5.83 0.65 -2.88
N ALA A 106 -6.06 1.69 -2.08
CA ALA A 106 -7.41 2.14 -1.75
C ALA A 106 -8.03 3.04 -2.84
N VAL A 107 -7.23 3.89 -3.49
CA VAL A 107 -7.72 4.95 -4.39
C VAL A 107 -7.74 4.51 -5.86
N LEU A 108 -6.66 3.92 -6.35
CA LEU A 108 -6.50 3.65 -7.77
C LEU A 108 -7.55 2.71 -8.36
N PRO A 109 -7.93 1.58 -7.72
CA PRO A 109 -8.97 0.70 -8.24
C PRO A 109 -10.32 1.39 -8.43
N ALA A 110 -10.69 2.29 -7.52
CA ALA A 110 -11.93 3.06 -7.62
C ALA A 110 -11.89 4.05 -8.79
N LEU A 111 -10.76 4.76 -8.98
CA LEU A 111 -10.60 5.71 -10.09
C LEU A 111 -10.62 5.02 -11.45
N LEU A 112 -9.93 3.88 -11.60
CA LEU A 112 -9.93 3.10 -12.83
C LEU A 112 -11.35 2.62 -13.17
N ALA A 113 -12.08 2.11 -12.18
CA ALA A 113 -13.45 1.65 -12.39
C ALA A 113 -14.40 2.81 -12.72
N ALA A 114 -14.30 3.94 -12.01
CA ALA A 114 -15.13 5.12 -12.24
C ALA A 114 -14.84 5.80 -13.59
N SER A 115 -13.59 5.83 -14.05
CA SER A 115 -13.25 6.40 -15.36
C SER A 115 -13.93 5.65 -16.51
N GLN A 116 -14.10 4.33 -16.38
CA GLN A 116 -14.74 3.51 -17.39
C GLN A 116 -16.28 3.64 -17.41
N MET A 117 -16.90 4.01 -16.30
CA MET A 117 -18.38 4.12 -16.26
C MET A 117 -18.93 5.38 -16.93
N LEU A 118 -18.11 6.43 -17.06
CA LEU A 118 -18.55 7.67 -17.70
C LEU A 118 -18.77 7.47 -19.19
N PRO A 119 -19.79 8.13 -19.79
CA PRO A 119 -20.08 8.00 -21.22
C PRO A 119 -18.94 8.54 -22.11
N PRO A 120 -18.84 8.07 -23.35
CA PRO A 120 -17.97 8.69 -24.33
C PRO A 120 -18.22 10.20 -24.45
N GLY A 121 -17.17 11.00 -24.57
CA GLY A 121 -17.25 12.47 -24.62
C GLY A 121 -17.25 13.16 -23.25
N THR A 122 -17.46 12.44 -22.15
CA THR A 122 -17.34 12.94 -20.77
C THR A 122 -16.26 12.22 -19.98
N LYS A 123 -15.41 11.47 -20.66
CA LYS A 123 -14.27 10.78 -20.03
C LYS A 123 -13.29 11.79 -19.44
N PRO A 124 -12.78 11.54 -18.22
CA PRO A 124 -11.78 12.41 -17.63
C PRO A 124 -10.45 12.32 -18.39
N THR A 125 -9.76 13.44 -18.50
CA THR A 125 -8.39 13.46 -19.05
C THR A 125 -7.42 12.79 -18.09
N GLY A 126 -6.21 12.50 -18.55
CA GLY A 126 -5.16 11.99 -17.67
C GLY A 126 -4.77 12.97 -16.56
N MET A 127 -4.86 14.30 -16.83
CA MET A 127 -4.65 15.30 -15.79
C MET A 127 -5.76 15.32 -14.76
N ASP A 128 -7.03 15.13 -15.15
CA ASP A 128 -8.15 15.00 -14.20
C ASP A 128 -7.98 13.75 -13.34
N PHE A 129 -7.51 12.65 -13.93
CA PHE A 129 -7.22 11.42 -13.22
C PHE A 129 -6.10 11.59 -12.21
N LEU A 130 -4.97 12.22 -12.60
CA LEU A 130 -3.86 12.53 -11.70
C LEU A 130 -4.31 13.45 -10.56
N LEU A 131 -5.12 14.47 -10.87
CA LEU A 131 -5.69 15.35 -9.85
C LEU A 131 -6.56 14.58 -8.87
N ALA A 132 -7.48 13.78 -9.37
CA ALA A 132 -8.37 12.97 -8.52
C ALA A 132 -7.57 12.00 -7.63
N PHE A 133 -6.54 11.36 -8.19
CA PHE A 133 -5.64 10.49 -7.43
C PHE A 133 -4.98 11.26 -6.27
N ASN A 134 -4.40 12.43 -6.54
CA ASN A 134 -3.74 13.24 -5.52
C ASN A 134 -4.71 13.83 -4.49
N VAL A 135 -5.94 14.19 -4.88
CA VAL A 135 -6.98 14.58 -3.93
C VAL A 135 -7.29 13.45 -2.96
N GLY A 136 -7.38 12.22 -3.44
CA GLY A 136 -7.59 11.05 -2.58
C GLY A 136 -6.43 10.81 -1.61
N LEU A 137 -5.18 10.94 -2.07
CA LEU A 137 -4.00 10.81 -1.22
C LEU A 137 -3.94 11.93 -0.17
N GLU A 138 -4.20 13.17 -0.57
CA GLU A 138 -4.18 14.32 0.33
C GLU A 138 -5.19 14.15 1.47
N VAL A 139 -6.43 13.72 1.14
CA VAL A 139 -7.46 13.46 2.15
C VAL A 139 -7.02 12.35 3.11
N GLN A 140 -6.47 11.24 2.61
CA GLN A 140 -5.94 10.17 3.48
C GLN A 140 -4.88 10.71 4.44
N GLY A 141 -3.87 11.39 3.90
CA GLY A 141 -2.75 11.89 4.69
C GLY A 141 -3.17 12.93 5.73
N ARG A 142 -4.09 13.85 5.38
CA ARG A 142 -4.62 14.83 6.35
C ARG A 142 -5.39 14.16 7.48
N LEU A 143 -6.22 13.17 7.17
CA LEU A 143 -6.96 12.43 8.18
C LEU A 143 -6.03 11.63 9.11
N MET A 144 -4.92 11.09 8.60
CA MET A 144 -3.91 10.43 9.42
C MET A 144 -3.27 11.40 10.44
N HIS A 145 -3.16 12.68 10.11
CA HIS A 145 -2.60 13.69 11.01
C HIS A 145 -3.59 14.22 12.07
N PHE A 146 -4.85 13.78 12.07
CA PHE A 146 -5.83 14.18 13.07
C PHE A 146 -5.64 13.47 14.42
N SER A 147 -4.84 12.41 14.44
CA SER A 147 -4.56 11.68 15.66
C SER A 147 -3.08 11.28 15.77
N THR A 148 -2.51 11.44 16.95
CA THR A 148 -1.18 10.92 17.28
C THR A 148 -1.14 9.40 17.31
N GLU A 149 -2.27 8.73 17.58
CA GLU A 149 -2.40 7.26 17.53
C GLU A 149 -2.11 6.67 16.14
N ALA A 150 -2.16 7.50 15.10
CA ALA A 150 -1.78 7.08 13.76
C ALA A 150 -0.31 6.62 13.63
N HIS A 151 0.56 7.08 14.53
CA HIS A 151 1.99 6.73 14.58
C HIS A 151 2.29 5.56 15.51
N ASP A 152 1.34 5.16 16.36
CA ASP A 152 1.54 4.12 17.36
C ASP A 152 1.30 2.71 16.80
N ILE A 153 2.08 1.75 17.28
CA ILE A 153 1.92 0.32 16.97
C ILE A 153 1.83 -0.44 18.31
N PRO A 154 0.81 -1.31 18.50
CA PRO A 154 -0.23 -1.73 17.55
C PRO A 154 -1.37 -0.72 17.41
N LYS A 155 -1.91 -0.62 16.20
CA LYS A 155 -3.09 0.22 15.90
C LYS A 155 -4.39 -0.49 16.28
N ARG A 156 -5.42 0.29 16.66
CA ARG A 156 -6.77 -0.25 16.96
C ARG A 156 -7.50 -0.65 15.68
N PHE A 157 -7.40 0.18 14.66
CA PHE A 157 -8.04 -0.02 13.36
C PHE A 157 -6.99 -0.10 12.25
N HIS A 158 -7.32 -0.83 11.18
CA HIS A 158 -6.48 -0.92 10.01
C HIS A 158 -6.54 0.39 9.20
N PRO A 159 -5.46 1.17 9.10
CA PRO A 159 -5.51 2.50 8.50
C PRO A 159 -6.09 2.56 7.08
N PRO A 160 -5.75 1.65 6.14
CA PRO A 160 -6.35 1.64 4.81
C PRO A 160 -7.88 1.50 4.82
N SER A 161 -8.44 0.79 5.79
CA SER A 161 -9.89 0.59 5.90
C SER A 161 -10.61 1.80 6.50
N VAL A 162 -9.90 2.69 7.17
CA VAL A 162 -10.45 3.92 7.74
C VAL A 162 -10.20 5.08 6.81
N VAL A 163 -8.95 5.52 6.66
CA VAL A 163 -8.62 6.70 5.87
C VAL A 163 -8.63 6.41 4.37
N GLY A 164 -8.32 5.18 3.94
CA GLY A 164 -8.36 4.78 2.53
C GLY A 164 -9.78 4.81 1.96
N THR A 165 -10.80 4.43 2.73
CA THR A 165 -12.21 4.57 2.35
C THR A 165 -12.57 6.04 2.09
N MET A 166 -12.10 6.96 2.95
CA MET A 166 -12.31 8.39 2.81
C MET A 166 -11.58 8.96 1.58
N GLY A 167 -10.33 8.52 1.37
CA GLY A 167 -9.53 8.92 0.20
C GLY A 167 -10.13 8.44 -1.12
N SER A 168 -10.63 7.20 -1.15
CA SER A 168 -11.31 6.63 -2.32
C SER A 168 -12.57 7.42 -2.68
N ALA A 169 -13.38 7.79 -1.68
CA ALA A 169 -14.58 8.61 -1.88
C ALA A 169 -14.21 10.02 -2.38
N ALA A 170 -13.19 10.66 -1.79
CA ALA A 170 -12.74 11.99 -2.20
C ALA A 170 -12.19 11.99 -3.64
N ALA A 171 -11.37 11.00 -3.99
CA ALA A 171 -10.84 10.84 -5.33
C ALA A 171 -11.95 10.65 -6.37
N THR A 172 -12.90 9.76 -6.09
CA THR A 172 -14.03 9.50 -7.00
C THR A 172 -14.96 10.70 -7.11
N ALA A 173 -15.23 11.40 -5.99
CA ALA A 173 -16.01 12.64 -6.01
C ALA A 173 -15.35 13.72 -6.88
N LYS A 174 -14.01 13.84 -6.82
CA LYS A 174 -13.24 14.76 -7.70
C LYS A 174 -13.33 14.34 -9.15
N LEU A 175 -13.11 13.08 -9.47
CA LEU A 175 -13.14 12.56 -10.84
C LEU A 175 -14.51 12.77 -11.49
N LEU A 176 -15.58 12.61 -10.71
CA LEU A 176 -16.98 12.80 -11.16
C LEU A 176 -17.44 14.26 -11.12
N SER A 177 -16.54 15.19 -10.77
CA SER A 177 -16.85 16.63 -10.70
C SER A 177 -18.06 16.96 -9.80
N LEU A 178 -18.19 16.27 -8.67
CA LEU A 178 -19.30 16.48 -7.73
C LEU A 178 -19.29 17.89 -7.16
N SER A 179 -20.48 18.43 -6.91
CA SER A 179 -20.64 19.71 -6.23
C SER A 179 -20.12 19.63 -4.78
N ARG A 180 -19.82 20.77 -4.17
CA ARG A 180 -19.37 20.85 -2.77
C ARG A 180 -20.33 20.12 -1.82
N ALA A 181 -21.65 20.28 -1.99
CA ALA A 181 -22.63 19.58 -1.16
C ALA A 181 -22.57 18.07 -1.34
N GLN A 182 -22.48 17.60 -2.58
CA GLN A 182 -22.30 16.16 -2.87
C GLN A 182 -20.99 15.59 -2.31
N CYS A 183 -19.91 16.38 -2.31
CA CYS A 183 -18.65 15.97 -1.68
C CYS A 183 -18.81 15.79 -0.16
N CYS A 184 -19.56 16.68 0.54
CA CYS A 184 -19.90 16.48 1.95
C CYS A 184 -20.64 15.16 2.18
N HIS A 185 -21.66 14.88 1.36
CA HIS A 185 -22.43 13.63 1.48
C HIS A 185 -21.57 12.40 1.19
N ALA A 186 -20.71 12.48 0.17
CA ALA A 186 -19.78 11.38 -0.16
C ALA A 186 -18.85 11.04 1.01
N LEU A 187 -18.28 12.06 1.67
CA LEU A 187 -17.45 11.86 2.87
C LEU A 187 -18.24 11.25 4.03
N GLY A 188 -19.47 11.73 4.28
CA GLY A 188 -20.30 11.19 5.35
C GLY A 188 -20.71 9.74 5.11
N ILE A 189 -21.08 9.37 3.87
CA ILE A 189 -21.37 7.97 3.49
C ILE A 189 -20.10 7.12 3.66
N ALA A 190 -18.94 7.59 3.17
CA ALA A 190 -17.69 6.88 3.29
C ALA A 190 -17.30 6.59 4.75
N ALA A 191 -17.48 7.58 5.65
CA ALA A 191 -17.20 7.41 7.07
C ALA A 191 -18.09 6.34 7.72
N SER A 192 -19.36 6.22 7.27
CA SER A 192 -20.26 5.16 7.75
C SER A 192 -19.87 3.75 7.29
N LEU A 193 -19.01 3.65 6.27
CA LEU A 193 -18.47 2.41 5.73
C LEU A 193 -17.05 2.12 6.20
N ALA A 194 -16.38 3.12 6.76
CA ALA A 194 -15.04 2.99 7.30
C ALA A 194 -15.02 2.06 8.51
N GLY A 195 -13.92 1.35 8.71
CA GLY A 195 -13.79 0.43 9.84
C GLY A 195 -12.72 -0.64 9.59
N ALA A 196 -12.92 -1.79 10.17
CA ALA A 196 -12.03 -2.94 10.28
C ALA A 196 -11.04 -2.83 11.44
N PRO A 197 -11.24 -3.62 12.51
CA PRO A 197 -10.28 -3.73 13.61
C PRO A 197 -8.96 -4.32 13.12
N MET A 198 -7.86 -3.89 13.71
CA MET A 198 -6.50 -4.34 13.34
C MET A 198 -6.32 -5.86 13.50
N ALA A 199 -7.06 -6.48 14.41
CA ALA A 199 -7.06 -7.94 14.59
C ALA A 199 -7.39 -8.70 13.29
N ASN A 200 -8.32 -8.19 12.47
CA ASN A 200 -8.66 -8.80 11.19
C ASN A 200 -7.52 -8.73 10.17
N ALA A 201 -6.79 -7.62 10.14
CA ALA A 201 -5.60 -7.49 9.29
C ALA A 201 -4.49 -8.47 9.72
N ALA A 202 -4.33 -8.66 11.04
CA ALA A 202 -3.35 -9.59 11.60
C ALA A 202 -3.68 -11.06 11.36
N THR A 203 -4.96 -11.41 11.14
CA THR A 203 -5.44 -12.80 10.98
C THR A 203 -5.88 -13.17 9.57
N GLN A 204 -5.66 -12.32 8.58
CA GLN A 204 -6.14 -12.47 7.19
C GLN A 204 -7.67 -12.36 6.99
N ALA A 205 -8.44 -12.11 8.03
CA ALA A 205 -9.86 -11.84 7.86
C ALA A 205 -10.04 -10.49 7.18
N LYS A 206 -10.52 -10.50 5.93
CA LYS A 206 -10.84 -9.27 5.17
C LYS A 206 -12.33 -9.00 5.25
N PRO A 207 -12.78 -7.92 5.90
CA PRO A 207 -14.20 -7.62 6.01
C PRO A 207 -14.78 -7.20 4.66
N LEU A 208 -15.96 -7.72 4.36
CA LEU A 208 -16.78 -7.36 3.20
C LEU A 208 -17.82 -6.32 3.64
N HIS A 209 -17.70 -5.07 3.18
CA HIS A 209 -18.66 -4.02 3.49
C HIS A 209 -19.51 -3.66 2.26
N ILE A 210 -20.82 -3.64 2.44
CA ILE A 210 -21.80 -3.25 1.41
C ILE A 210 -22.47 -1.95 1.86
N ALA A 211 -22.41 -0.92 0.99
CA ALA A 211 -23.05 0.37 1.23
C ALA A 211 -24.54 0.37 0.91
N ARG A 212 -25.34 1.01 1.76
CA ARG A 212 -26.70 1.49 1.44
C ARG A 212 -26.74 3.00 1.57
N GLY A 213 -27.24 3.69 0.55
CA GLY A 213 -27.34 5.14 0.51
C GLY A 213 -28.27 5.69 1.60
N MET A 214 -27.81 6.72 2.30
CA MET A 214 -28.58 7.50 3.27
C MET A 214 -28.08 8.96 3.26
N GLU A 215 -28.89 9.89 3.73
CA GLU A 215 -28.44 11.26 3.98
C GLU A 215 -27.29 11.25 4.99
N ALA A 216 -26.21 11.96 4.67
CA ALA A 216 -24.98 11.93 5.43
C ALA A 216 -24.85 13.14 6.37
N ASN A 217 -24.28 12.91 7.54
CA ASN A 217 -23.99 13.93 8.53
C ASN A 217 -22.92 14.93 7.98
N PRO A 218 -23.23 16.23 7.83
CA PRO A 218 -22.32 17.24 7.31
C PRO A 218 -21.16 17.60 8.27
N PHE A 219 -21.16 17.03 9.48
CA PHE A 219 -20.16 17.24 10.52
C PHE A 219 -19.32 15.99 10.79
N ILE A 220 -19.28 15.05 9.85
CA ILE A 220 -18.70 13.73 10.07
C ILE A 220 -17.21 13.75 10.46
N LEU A 221 -16.45 14.76 10.00
CA LEU A 221 -15.03 14.95 10.31
C LEU A 221 -14.80 15.89 11.50
N ASP A 222 -15.85 16.47 12.05
CA ASP A 222 -15.77 17.43 13.14
C ASP A 222 -15.80 16.69 14.49
N ASP A 223 -15.19 17.29 15.53
CA ASP A 223 -15.24 16.78 16.89
C ASP A 223 -16.35 17.53 17.65
N ILE A 224 -17.55 16.96 17.61
CA ILE A 224 -18.73 17.57 18.27
C ILE A 224 -19.09 16.77 19.51
N PRO A 225 -19.13 17.38 20.69
CA PRO A 225 -19.51 16.71 21.93
C PRO A 225 -20.88 15.99 21.79
N GLY A 226 -20.90 14.70 22.12
CA GLY A 226 -22.10 13.87 22.07
C GLY A 226 -22.48 13.35 20.66
N CYS A 227 -21.69 13.66 19.64
CA CYS A 227 -21.89 13.17 18.28
C CYS A 227 -20.66 12.37 17.80
N SER A 228 -20.77 11.05 17.76
CA SER A 228 -19.68 10.17 17.33
C SER A 228 -19.59 10.14 15.81
N GLY A 229 -18.68 10.97 15.25
CA GLY A 229 -18.31 10.95 13.83
C GLY A 229 -17.02 10.15 13.58
N PHE A 230 -16.17 10.62 12.69
CA PHE A 230 -14.86 10.03 12.38
C PHE A 230 -13.93 9.98 13.61
N SER A 231 -14.13 10.88 14.60
CA SER A 231 -13.46 10.87 15.91
C SER A 231 -13.61 9.54 16.66
N ALA A 232 -14.68 8.78 16.42
CA ALA A 232 -14.89 7.48 17.07
C ALA A 232 -13.80 6.43 16.77
N PHE A 233 -13.02 6.60 15.71
CA PHE A 233 -11.90 5.71 15.39
C PHE A 233 -10.66 5.95 16.25
N TYR A 234 -10.57 7.08 16.98
CA TYR A 234 -9.39 7.51 17.70
C TYR A 234 -9.73 7.94 19.13
N GLY A 235 -8.85 7.67 20.08
CA GLY A 235 -8.98 8.15 21.46
C GLY A 235 -8.59 9.63 21.60
N VAL A 236 -7.64 10.08 20.78
CA VAL A 236 -7.21 11.49 20.69
C VAL A 236 -7.41 11.95 19.26
N TYR A 237 -8.20 12.99 19.05
CA TYR A 237 -8.60 13.45 17.73
C TYR A 237 -8.59 14.99 17.67
N HIS A 238 -7.82 15.54 16.73
CA HIS A 238 -7.66 16.98 16.54
C HIS A 238 -7.91 17.34 15.06
N PRO A 239 -9.17 17.51 14.65
CA PRO A 239 -9.51 17.83 13.27
C PRO A 239 -9.02 19.23 12.90
N LYS A 240 -8.53 19.34 11.65
CA LYS A 240 -8.06 20.63 11.09
C LYS A 240 -8.71 20.85 9.74
N PRO A 241 -9.19 22.09 9.47
CA PRO A 241 -9.70 22.46 8.16
C PRO A 241 -8.66 22.19 7.06
N LEU A 242 -9.13 21.74 5.90
CA LEU A 242 -8.33 21.62 4.68
C LEU A 242 -8.76 22.77 3.73
N PRO A 243 -7.95 23.81 3.59
CA PRO A 243 -8.29 24.94 2.74
C PRO A 243 -8.32 24.54 1.26
N VAL A 244 -9.13 25.23 0.46
CA VAL A 244 -9.09 25.12 -1.00
C VAL A 244 -7.68 25.46 -1.47
N PRO A 245 -7.10 24.69 -2.41
CA PRO A 245 -5.76 24.97 -2.91
C PRO A 245 -5.68 26.37 -3.51
N GLY A 246 -4.71 27.17 -3.05
CA GLY A 246 -4.28 28.41 -3.67
C GLY A 246 -2.99 28.20 -4.46
N ASP A 247 -2.44 29.27 -5.01
CA ASP A 247 -1.22 29.22 -5.86
C ASP A 247 0.02 28.63 -5.15
N HIS A 248 -0.01 28.59 -3.83
CA HIS A 248 1.08 28.05 -2.97
C HIS A 248 0.65 26.82 -2.17
N HIS A 249 -0.42 26.13 -2.59
CA HIS A 249 -0.82 24.89 -1.91
C HIS A 249 0.22 23.81 -2.14
N GLU A 250 0.70 23.24 -1.05
CA GLU A 250 1.67 22.18 -1.06
C GLU A 250 1.02 20.86 -0.63
N PHE A 251 0.85 19.94 -1.58
CA PHE A 251 0.36 18.60 -1.31
C PHE A 251 1.31 17.85 -0.38
N LEU A 252 0.77 16.95 0.45
CA LEU A 252 1.60 16.11 1.33
C LEU A 252 2.58 15.25 0.53
N LEU A 253 2.20 14.81 -0.66
CA LEU A 253 3.09 14.08 -1.57
C LEU A 253 4.26 14.93 -2.09
N GLU A 254 4.17 16.27 -2.05
CA GLU A 254 5.30 17.17 -2.30
C GLU A 254 6.35 17.07 -1.20
N LYS A 255 5.89 17.03 0.07
CA LYS A 255 6.76 17.04 1.26
C LYS A 255 7.46 15.71 1.48
N GLN A 256 6.75 14.62 1.26
CA GLN A 256 7.23 13.28 1.54
C GLN A 256 6.90 12.33 0.39
N ASP A 257 7.93 11.64 -0.11
CA ASP A 257 7.75 10.55 -1.08
C ASP A 257 7.16 9.31 -0.40
N ILE A 258 6.81 8.32 -1.19
CA ILE A 258 6.20 7.05 -0.75
C ILE A 258 7.29 5.98 -0.58
N ALA A 259 7.04 5.00 0.29
CA ALA A 259 7.85 3.80 0.35
C ALA A 259 7.30 2.73 -0.60
N PHE A 260 8.19 2.21 -1.46
CA PHE A 260 7.89 1.08 -2.34
C PHE A 260 8.51 -0.20 -1.78
N LYS A 261 7.70 -1.20 -1.58
CA LYS A 261 8.16 -2.53 -1.19
C LYS A 261 8.85 -3.21 -2.36
N ARG A 262 10.01 -3.84 -2.14
CA ARG A 262 10.75 -4.59 -3.16
C ARG A 262 10.31 -6.04 -3.29
N PHE A 263 9.71 -6.57 -2.24
CA PHE A 263 9.22 -7.95 -2.16
C PHE A 263 7.91 -7.98 -1.34
N PRO A 264 7.08 -9.02 -1.52
CA PRO A 264 5.74 -9.09 -0.94
C PRO A 264 5.76 -9.52 0.54
N ALA A 265 6.09 -8.58 1.43
CA ALA A 265 6.10 -8.80 2.86
C ALA A 265 5.72 -7.52 3.63
N HIS A 266 5.38 -7.66 4.91
CA HIS A 266 5.14 -6.53 5.79
C HIS A 266 6.32 -5.54 5.76
N LEU A 267 6.03 -4.24 5.79
CA LEU A 267 7.05 -3.20 5.61
C LEU A 267 8.25 -3.37 6.54
N GLY A 268 8.01 -3.72 7.81
CA GLY A 268 9.07 -3.94 8.80
C GLY A 268 10.13 -4.97 8.40
N MET A 269 9.80 -5.91 7.48
CA MET A 269 10.75 -6.92 7.01
C MET A 269 11.87 -6.34 6.16
N HIS A 270 11.65 -5.19 5.50
CA HIS A 270 12.63 -4.62 4.57
C HIS A 270 13.93 -4.20 5.24
N TRP A 271 13.90 -3.74 6.50
CA TRP A 271 15.11 -3.44 7.27
C TRP A 271 15.95 -4.67 7.56
N VAL A 272 15.31 -5.75 8.05
CA VAL A 272 16.04 -6.96 8.40
C VAL A 272 16.57 -7.69 7.16
N VAL A 273 15.85 -7.63 6.03
CA VAL A 273 16.31 -8.19 4.76
C VAL A 273 17.53 -7.45 4.24
N ASP A 274 17.53 -6.12 4.24
CA ASP A 274 18.71 -5.34 3.79
C ASP A 274 19.93 -5.55 4.70
N ALA A 275 19.72 -5.68 6.02
CA ALA A 275 20.76 -6.04 6.96
C ALA A 275 21.31 -7.46 6.69
N ALA A 276 20.42 -8.43 6.44
CA ALA A 276 20.78 -9.81 6.10
C ALA A 276 21.58 -9.89 4.77
N LEU A 277 21.14 -9.17 3.74
CA LEU A 277 21.88 -9.11 2.47
C LEU A 277 23.24 -8.46 2.64
N SER A 278 23.35 -7.43 3.47
CA SER A 278 24.64 -6.78 3.78
C SER A 278 25.62 -7.74 4.44
N VAL A 279 25.18 -8.45 5.50
CA VAL A 279 26.07 -9.40 6.19
C VAL A 279 26.37 -10.63 5.33
N ARG A 280 25.42 -11.07 4.48
CA ARG A 280 25.68 -12.14 3.51
C ARG A 280 26.81 -11.78 2.54
N ASN A 281 26.83 -10.55 2.05
CA ASN A 281 27.92 -10.09 1.17
C ASN A 281 29.26 -10.09 1.90
N LEU A 282 29.31 -9.67 3.16
CA LEU A 282 30.51 -9.79 4.00
C LEU A 282 30.94 -11.25 4.18
N PHE A 283 29.98 -12.14 4.44
CA PHE A 283 30.22 -13.57 4.58
C PHE A 283 30.80 -14.19 3.30
N VAL A 284 30.22 -13.86 2.14
CA VAL A 284 30.72 -14.35 0.83
C VAL A 284 32.14 -13.83 0.57
N HIS A 285 32.43 -12.58 0.93
CA HIS A 285 33.79 -12.03 0.84
C HIS A 285 34.77 -12.78 1.78
N TYR A 286 34.33 -13.12 2.98
CA TYR A 286 35.11 -13.84 3.98
C TYR A 286 35.37 -15.30 3.58
N ALA A 287 34.36 -16.06 3.14
CA ALA A 287 34.40 -17.50 2.94
C ALA A 287 34.37 -17.95 1.47
N GLY A 288 34.31 -17.02 0.50
CA GLY A 288 34.19 -17.30 -0.93
C GLY A 288 32.77 -17.64 -1.40
N SER A 289 31.96 -18.28 -0.56
CA SER A 289 30.55 -18.60 -0.84
C SER A 289 29.75 -18.64 0.45
N PHE A 290 28.42 -18.47 0.35
CA PHE A 290 27.57 -18.58 1.53
C PHE A 290 27.41 -20.05 1.94
N SER A 291 27.73 -20.38 3.18
CA SER A 291 27.62 -21.73 3.75
C SER A 291 26.94 -21.69 5.13
N PRO A 292 25.69 -22.18 5.24
CA PRO A 292 25.00 -22.31 6.52
C PRO A 292 25.75 -23.14 7.57
N ALA A 293 26.58 -24.10 7.13
CA ALA A 293 27.34 -24.97 8.02
C ALA A 293 28.42 -24.23 8.84
N LEU A 294 28.92 -23.10 8.39
CA LEU A 294 29.89 -22.28 9.12
C LEU A 294 29.24 -21.41 10.21
N ILE A 295 27.92 -21.25 10.17
CA ILE A 295 27.17 -20.38 11.08
C ILE A 295 26.74 -21.17 12.31
N ARG A 296 27.16 -20.71 13.49
CA ARG A 296 26.74 -21.24 14.79
C ARG A 296 25.42 -20.62 15.25
N THR A 297 25.28 -19.28 15.14
CA THR A 297 24.13 -18.54 15.63
C THR A 297 23.87 -17.32 14.72
N ILE A 298 22.61 -17.00 14.49
CA ILE A 298 22.15 -15.80 13.79
C ILE A 298 21.45 -14.92 14.83
N VAL A 299 21.98 -13.74 15.12
CA VAL A 299 21.35 -12.80 16.03
C VAL A 299 20.62 -11.72 15.23
N LEU A 300 19.33 -11.57 15.47
CA LEU A 300 18.49 -10.53 14.88
C LEU A 300 18.18 -9.47 15.93
N LYS A 301 18.65 -8.22 15.73
CA LYS A 301 18.24 -7.08 16.55
C LYS A 301 17.12 -6.32 15.83
N ILE A 302 15.94 -6.43 16.38
CA ILE A 302 14.68 -5.94 15.80
C ILE A 302 13.81 -5.29 16.90
N PRO A 303 12.87 -4.40 16.55
CA PRO A 303 11.98 -3.82 17.54
C PRO A 303 11.03 -4.87 18.16
N VAL A 304 10.54 -4.60 19.36
CA VAL A 304 9.48 -5.42 19.98
C VAL A 304 8.23 -5.37 19.12
N SER A 305 7.81 -6.53 18.60
CA SER A 305 6.57 -6.66 17.83
C SER A 305 6.06 -8.09 17.85
N LYS A 306 5.05 -8.34 18.69
CA LYS A 306 4.40 -9.67 18.78
C LYS A 306 3.72 -10.10 17.49
N TYR A 307 3.30 -9.14 16.70
CA TYR A 307 2.53 -9.34 15.48
C TYR A 307 3.37 -9.93 14.33
N ILE A 308 4.64 -9.56 14.23
CA ILE A 308 5.58 -9.96 13.18
C ILE A 308 6.79 -10.74 13.69
N ASN A 309 6.81 -11.13 14.95
CA ASN A 309 7.79 -12.04 15.52
C ASN A 309 7.22 -13.48 15.42
N ARG A 310 7.54 -14.18 14.32
CA ARG A 310 7.03 -15.52 13.99
C ARG A 310 8.19 -16.42 13.58
N PRO A 311 8.80 -17.14 14.55
CA PRO A 311 10.05 -17.88 14.32
C PRO A 311 9.93 -18.99 13.27
N PHE A 312 8.80 -19.72 13.24
CA PHE A 312 8.58 -20.84 12.31
C PHE A 312 7.23 -20.67 11.59
N PRO A 313 7.19 -19.90 10.50
CA PRO A 313 5.95 -19.70 9.76
C PRO A 313 5.52 -21.00 9.05
N SER A 314 4.20 -21.28 9.07
CA SER A 314 3.59 -22.44 8.44
C SER A 314 2.73 -22.11 7.23
N SER A 315 2.64 -20.83 6.84
CA SER A 315 1.87 -20.38 5.69
C SER A 315 2.52 -19.14 5.05
N GLU A 316 2.17 -18.86 3.79
CA GLU A 316 2.62 -17.66 3.08
C GLU A 316 2.40 -16.39 3.90
N HIS A 317 1.20 -16.23 4.47
CA HIS A 317 0.90 -15.05 5.28
C HIS A 317 1.82 -14.93 6.50
N GLN A 318 2.04 -16.03 7.22
CA GLN A 318 2.94 -16.00 8.37
C GLN A 318 4.38 -15.70 7.95
N ALA A 319 4.84 -16.25 6.82
CA ALA A 319 6.16 -15.98 6.26
C ALA A 319 6.34 -14.50 5.88
N ARG A 320 5.34 -13.88 5.23
CA ARG A 320 5.35 -12.44 4.90
C ARG A 320 5.43 -11.54 6.13
N HIS A 321 5.09 -12.07 7.32
CA HIS A 321 5.06 -11.37 8.60
C HIS A 321 6.05 -12.00 9.61
N SER A 322 7.18 -12.56 9.16
CA SER A 322 8.20 -13.17 10.00
C SER A 322 9.56 -12.53 9.79
N PHE A 323 10.09 -11.88 10.81
CA PHE A 323 11.46 -11.34 10.78
C PHE A 323 12.47 -12.47 10.53
N GLN A 324 12.33 -13.59 11.25
CA GLN A 324 13.25 -14.72 11.20
C GLN A 324 13.29 -15.32 9.79
N PHE A 325 12.10 -15.60 9.23
CA PHE A 325 11.98 -16.16 7.89
C PHE A 325 12.63 -15.26 6.83
N ASN A 326 12.28 -13.96 6.83
CA ASN A 326 12.77 -13.02 5.82
C ASN A 326 14.29 -12.82 5.91
N ALA A 327 14.86 -12.79 7.13
CA ALA A 327 16.31 -12.76 7.32
C ALA A 327 16.99 -14.01 6.78
N CYS A 328 16.48 -15.21 7.16
CA CYS A 328 17.06 -16.48 6.73
C CYS A 328 16.91 -16.71 5.22
N ALA A 329 15.78 -16.36 4.62
CA ALA A 329 15.60 -16.41 3.16
C ALA A 329 16.60 -15.50 2.43
N ALA A 330 16.78 -14.26 2.90
CA ALA A 330 17.78 -13.34 2.35
C ALA A 330 19.22 -13.86 2.48
N LEU A 331 19.55 -14.47 3.62
CA LEU A 331 20.87 -15.09 3.83
C LEU A 331 21.09 -16.26 2.90
N LEU A 332 20.12 -17.15 2.78
CA LEU A 332 20.24 -18.40 2.00
C LEU A 332 20.28 -18.11 0.50
N ASP A 333 19.30 -17.36 0.00
CA ASP A 333 19.08 -17.18 -1.44
C ASP A 333 19.83 -15.95 -2.02
N GLY A 334 20.22 -14.99 -1.19
CA GLY A 334 20.80 -13.72 -1.63
C GLY A 334 19.78 -12.73 -2.19
N GLU A 335 18.51 -13.08 -2.12
CA GLU A 335 17.37 -12.22 -2.51
C GLU A 335 16.10 -12.66 -1.79
N VAL A 336 15.09 -11.81 -1.75
CA VAL A 336 13.73 -12.13 -1.35
C VAL A 336 12.78 -11.65 -2.45
N GLY A 337 11.94 -12.54 -2.95
CA GLY A 337 11.02 -12.26 -4.05
C GLY A 337 9.70 -13.02 -3.89
N LEU A 338 8.87 -13.01 -4.95
CA LEU A 338 7.58 -13.73 -4.98
C LEU A 338 7.77 -15.23 -4.69
N GLY A 339 8.80 -15.84 -5.29
CA GLY A 339 9.11 -17.28 -5.12
C GLY A 339 9.51 -17.67 -3.70
N SER A 340 10.00 -16.74 -2.88
CA SER A 340 10.39 -17.02 -1.50
C SER A 340 9.22 -17.41 -0.61
N PHE A 341 7.99 -17.03 -0.97
CA PHE A 341 6.78 -17.24 -0.16
C PHE A 341 5.89 -18.39 -0.66
N THR A 342 6.35 -19.20 -1.61
CA THR A 342 5.61 -20.40 -2.02
C THR A 342 5.65 -21.45 -0.90
N GLU A 343 4.66 -22.31 -0.85
CA GLU A 343 4.57 -23.38 0.15
C GLU A 343 5.85 -24.24 0.18
N SER A 344 6.37 -24.63 -0.99
CA SER A 344 7.62 -25.36 -1.10
C SER A 344 8.83 -24.61 -0.57
N SER A 345 8.91 -23.29 -0.80
CA SER A 345 10.01 -22.45 -0.33
C SER A 345 10.00 -22.26 1.19
N ILE A 346 8.81 -22.13 1.78
CA ILE A 346 8.63 -21.94 3.21
C ILE A 346 9.09 -23.19 4.01
N HIS A 347 8.86 -24.36 3.44
CA HIS A 347 9.13 -25.63 4.12
C HIS A 347 10.47 -26.29 3.72
N ARG A 348 11.38 -25.57 3.04
CA ARG A 348 12.71 -26.06 2.69
C ARG A 348 13.51 -26.43 3.94
N GLN A 349 14.19 -27.59 3.88
CA GLN A 349 15.00 -28.08 4.99
C GLN A 349 16.15 -27.12 5.35
N GLU A 350 16.85 -26.60 4.36
CA GLU A 350 17.98 -25.68 4.55
C GLU A 350 17.55 -24.37 5.23
N LEU A 351 16.36 -23.89 4.93
CA LEU A 351 15.80 -22.71 5.57
C LEU A 351 15.45 -22.99 7.03
N ARG A 352 14.89 -24.18 7.31
CA ARG A 352 14.56 -24.59 8.67
C ARG A 352 15.80 -24.71 9.55
N GLU A 353 16.87 -25.27 9.01
CA GLU A 353 18.17 -25.37 9.71
C GLU A 353 18.74 -23.99 10.07
N LEU A 354 18.52 -22.97 9.22
CA LEU A 354 18.89 -21.59 9.55
C LEU A 354 17.97 -20.98 10.61
N LEU A 355 16.66 -21.22 10.51
CA LEU A 355 15.69 -20.73 11.49
C LEU A 355 15.96 -21.25 12.90
N ASP A 356 16.41 -22.50 13.03
CA ASP A 356 16.79 -23.13 14.31
C ASP A 356 18.00 -22.42 14.99
N LYS A 357 18.82 -21.68 14.21
CA LYS A 357 19.99 -20.93 14.71
C LYS A 357 19.66 -19.48 15.09
N VAL A 358 18.41 -19.04 14.91
CA VAL A 358 18.06 -17.63 15.11
C VAL A 358 17.78 -17.34 16.58
N VAL A 359 18.45 -16.32 17.08
CA VAL A 359 18.18 -15.66 18.36
C VAL A 359 17.73 -14.23 18.10
N VAL A 360 16.67 -13.80 18.77
CA VAL A 360 16.12 -12.44 18.62
C VAL A 360 16.46 -11.61 19.85
N GLU A 361 16.99 -10.42 19.62
CA GLU A 361 17.23 -9.37 20.62
C GLU A 361 16.36 -8.16 20.32
N HIS A 362 15.91 -7.49 21.36
CA HIS A 362 15.10 -6.29 21.29
C HIS A 362 15.81 -5.13 22.02
N PRO A 363 16.73 -4.42 21.34
CA PRO A 363 17.41 -3.25 21.94
C PRO A 363 16.41 -2.16 22.31
N GLU A 364 16.61 -1.50 23.45
CA GLU A 364 15.71 -0.45 23.96
C GLU A 364 15.58 0.75 23.02
N ASP A 365 16.64 1.05 22.25
CA ASP A 365 16.68 2.12 21.27
C ASP A 365 15.99 1.77 19.95
N ASN A 366 15.66 0.49 19.71
CA ASN A 366 14.98 0.02 18.50
C ASN A 366 13.48 -0.07 18.71
N VAL A 367 12.80 1.03 18.47
CA VAL A 367 11.35 1.14 18.66
C VAL A 367 10.58 0.79 17.39
N ALA A 368 9.37 0.22 17.52
CA ALA A 368 8.50 -0.16 16.42
C ALA A 368 7.85 1.08 15.74
N ASN A 369 8.69 1.94 15.19
CA ASN A 369 8.30 3.15 14.45
C ASN A 369 9.10 3.22 13.15
N PHE A 370 8.43 3.32 12.01
CA PHE A 370 9.08 3.24 10.68
C PHE A 370 10.06 4.39 10.38
N ASP A 371 10.05 5.46 11.13
CA ASP A 371 11.06 6.53 11.03
C ASP A 371 12.32 6.26 11.85
N LYS A 372 12.24 5.42 12.89
CA LYS A 372 13.28 5.25 13.89
C LYS A 372 13.83 3.83 13.98
N MET A 373 13.06 2.83 13.50
CA MET A 373 13.49 1.44 13.58
C MET A 373 14.70 1.15 12.69
N TYR A 374 15.45 0.14 13.08
CA TYR A 374 16.53 -0.44 12.28
C TYR A 374 16.45 -1.98 12.31
N GLY A 375 17.15 -2.63 11.37
CA GLY A 375 17.42 -4.05 11.40
C GLY A 375 18.91 -4.30 11.52
N GLU A 376 19.33 -5.19 12.40
CA GLU A 376 20.72 -5.66 12.47
C GLU A 376 20.74 -7.19 12.49
N VAL A 377 21.63 -7.78 11.70
CA VAL A 377 21.84 -9.22 11.60
C VAL A 377 23.31 -9.51 11.86
N ALA A 378 23.59 -10.29 12.91
CA ALA A 378 24.93 -10.77 13.21
C ALA A 378 25.04 -12.27 13.01
N LEU A 379 26.07 -12.71 12.31
CA LEU A 379 26.42 -14.13 12.11
C LEU A 379 27.60 -14.46 13.02
N LEU A 380 27.37 -15.33 14.00
CA LEU A 380 28.42 -15.88 14.86
C LEU A 380 28.88 -17.20 14.21
N LEU A 381 30.13 -17.24 13.79
CA LEU A 381 30.72 -18.40 13.11
C LEU A 381 31.27 -19.43 14.10
N HIS A 382 31.43 -20.67 13.65
CA HIS A 382 32.13 -21.71 14.44
C HIS A 382 33.60 -21.41 14.68
N SER A 383 34.23 -20.56 13.82
CA SER A 383 35.59 -20.04 14.03
C SER A 383 35.72 -19.12 15.25
N GLY A 384 34.61 -18.56 15.74
CA GLY A 384 34.58 -17.51 16.75
C GLY A 384 34.43 -16.10 16.16
N ASP A 385 34.56 -15.94 14.85
CA ASP A 385 34.38 -14.64 14.18
C ASP A 385 32.90 -14.20 14.20
N VAL A 386 32.68 -12.89 14.17
CA VAL A 386 31.34 -12.26 14.10
C VAL A 386 31.30 -11.33 12.90
N LEU A 387 30.34 -11.56 12.01
CA LEU A 387 30.05 -10.68 10.90
C LEU A 387 28.71 -10.00 11.16
N THR A 388 28.63 -8.67 10.97
CA THR A 388 27.44 -7.89 11.24
C THR A 388 27.04 -7.02 10.07
N GLY A 389 25.75 -7.05 9.72
CA GLY A 389 25.12 -6.14 8.78
C GLY A 389 24.00 -5.35 9.46
N LYS A 390 23.93 -4.04 9.17
CA LYS A 390 22.92 -3.14 9.74
C LYS A 390 22.23 -2.35 8.64
N CYS A 391 20.93 -2.07 8.84
CA CYS A 391 20.14 -1.24 7.96
C CYS A 391 19.30 -0.26 8.78
N ASP A 392 19.61 1.01 8.70
CA ASP A 392 18.83 2.11 9.31
C ASP A 392 17.74 2.64 8.34
N THR A 393 17.95 2.48 7.04
CA THR A 393 17.00 2.90 6.00
C THR A 393 17.09 1.95 4.80
N PHE A 394 16.04 1.15 4.57
CA PHE A 394 16.02 0.18 3.48
C PHE A 394 15.89 0.86 2.10
N TYR A 395 16.36 0.20 1.04
CA TYR A 395 16.19 0.66 -0.32
C TYR A 395 14.73 0.50 -0.77
N GLY A 396 14.10 1.60 -1.15
CA GLY A 396 12.66 1.72 -1.40
C GLY A 396 11.91 2.56 -0.34
N HIS A 397 12.57 2.91 0.77
CA HIS A 397 12.07 3.83 1.76
C HIS A 397 11.97 5.26 1.18
N TRP A 398 11.06 6.11 1.68
CA TRP A 398 10.91 7.50 1.20
C TRP A 398 12.18 8.34 1.32
N ARG A 399 13.07 8.03 2.29
CA ARG A 399 14.41 8.66 2.42
C ARG A 399 15.49 8.02 1.54
N LYS A 400 15.22 6.86 0.93
CA LYS A 400 16.12 6.12 0.03
C LYS A 400 15.28 5.46 -1.08
N PRO A 401 14.65 6.28 -1.97
CA PRO A 401 13.66 5.80 -2.91
C PRO A 401 14.23 4.84 -3.96
N LEU A 402 13.37 3.99 -4.51
CA LEU A 402 13.73 3.16 -5.66
C LEU A 402 14.10 4.03 -6.86
N SER A 403 15.13 3.63 -7.60
CA SER A 403 15.40 4.20 -8.91
C SER A 403 14.30 3.86 -9.92
N LYS A 404 14.25 4.61 -11.03
CA LYS A 404 13.30 4.32 -12.13
C LYS A 404 13.50 2.89 -12.65
N GLU A 405 14.74 2.46 -12.83
CA GLU A 405 15.10 1.13 -13.34
C GLU A 405 14.61 0.02 -12.39
N SER A 406 14.81 0.20 -11.07
CA SER A 406 14.35 -0.77 -10.06
C SER A 406 12.84 -0.87 -10.03
N LEU A 407 12.12 0.26 -10.15
CA LEU A 407 10.66 0.28 -10.21
C LEU A 407 10.15 -0.41 -11.48
N LEU A 408 10.74 -0.11 -12.63
CA LEU A 408 10.40 -0.75 -13.90
C LEU A 408 10.69 -2.26 -13.87
N LYS A 409 11.81 -2.68 -13.27
CA LYS A 409 12.13 -4.11 -13.07
C LYS A 409 11.05 -4.79 -12.23
N LYS A 410 10.65 -4.17 -11.11
CA LYS A 410 9.55 -4.68 -10.26
C LYS A 410 8.24 -4.78 -11.07
N PHE A 411 7.88 -3.73 -11.80
CA PHE A 411 6.65 -3.71 -12.60
C PHE A 411 6.63 -4.82 -13.65
N ARG A 412 7.69 -4.94 -14.46
CA ARG A 412 7.81 -5.98 -15.49
C ARG A 412 7.73 -7.38 -14.88
N SER A 413 8.47 -7.63 -13.80
CA SER A 413 8.43 -8.91 -13.10
C SER A 413 7.04 -9.26 -12.60
N ASN A 414 6.31 -8.30 -12.03
CA ASN A 414 4.95 -8.53 -11.54
C ASN A 414 3.95 -8.75 -12.68
N ALA A 415 3.99 -7.90 -13.70
CA ALA A 415 3.03 -7.93 -14.80
C ALA A 415 3.20 -9.14 -15.73
N SER A 416 4.43 -9.67 -15.87
CA SER A 416 4.73 -10.83 -16.72
C SER A 416 4.03 -12.13 -16.29
N HIS A 417 3.49 -12.18 -15.08
CA HIS A 417 2.68 -13.32 -14.63
C HIS A 417 1.32 -13.41 -15.34
N VAL A 418 0.83 -12.32 -15.92
CA VAL A 418 -0.53 -12.25 -16.48
C VAL A 418 -0.62 -11.52 -17.83
N LEU A 419 0.41 -10.78 -18.23
CA LEU A 419 0.42 -10.01 -19.47
C LEU A 419 1.65 -10.33 -20.32
N PRO A 420 1.53 -10.28 -21.66
CA PRO A 420 2.67 -10.35 -22.57
C PRO A 420 3.47 -9.03 -22.57
N ASP A 421 4.75 -9.11 -22.94
CA ASP A 421 5.71 -7.99 -22.89
C ASP A 421 5.22 -6.75 -23.64
N GLU A 422 4.58 -6.90 -24.80
CA GLU A 422 4.02 -5.79 -25.57
C GLU A 422 3.02 -4.96 -24.75
N LYS A 423 2.12 -5.61 -24.02
CA LYS A 423 1.16 -4.93 -23.14
C LYS A 423 1.83 -4.28 -21.94
N ILE A 424 2.84 -4.93 -21.38
CA ILE A 424 3.64 -4.41 -20.28
C ILE A 424 4.27 -3.07 -20.67
N GLU A 425 4.96 -3.01 -21.81
CA GLU A 425 5.59 -1.78 -22.30
C GLU A 425 4.56 -0.71 -22.71
N ALA A 426 3.41 -1.11 -23.24
CA ALA A 426 2.31 -0.19 -23.53
C ALA A 426 1.77 0.48 -22.25
N ILE A 427 1.62 -0.26 -21.14
CA ILE A 427 1.18 0.31 -19.85
C ILE A 427 2.24 1.27 -19.31
N ILE A 428 3.52 0.91 -19.34
CA ILE A 428 4.62 1.80 -18.91
C ILE A 428 4.57 3.11 -19.69
N THR A 429 4.45 3.03 -21.02
CA THR A 429 4.36 4.21 -21.88
C THR A 429 3.12 5.05 -21.58
N THR A 430 1.98 4.41 -21.35
CA THR A 430 0.72 5.09 -21.02
C THR A 430 0.82 5.84 -19.68
N VAL A 431 1.41 5.21 -18.66
CA VAL A 431 1.59 5.86 -17.35
C VAL A 431 2.64 6.98 -17.43
N ASP A 432 3.73 6.79 -18.17
CA ASP A 432 4.75 7.84 -18.36
C ASP A 432 4.16 9.10 -19.06
N ASN A 433 3.17 8.91 -19.93
CA ASN A 433 2.48 9.97 -20.67
C ASN A 433 1.08 10.31 -20.14
N LEU A 434 0.76 9.90 -18.92
CA LEU A 434 -0.60 9.95 -18.37
C LEU A 434 -1.22 11.36 -18.46
N GLU A 435 -0.46 12.42 -18.17
CA GLU A 435 -0.93 13.80 -18.23
C GLU A 435 -1.41 14.27 -19.61
N ASN A 436 -0.98 13.60 -20.68
CA ASN A 436 -1.31 13.93 -22.06
C ASN A 436 -2.51 13.15 -22.61
N LEU A 437 -3.05 12.19 -21.87
CA LEU A 437 -4.20 11.41 -22.30
C LEU A 437 -5.47 12.26 -22.32
N SER A 438 -6.17 12.23 -23.45
CA SER A 438 -7.51 12.84 -23.58
C SER A 438 -8.61 12.00 -22.92
N ASP A 439 -8.36 10.70 -22.72
CA ASP A 439 -9.26 9.74 -22.07
C ASP A 439 -8.45 8.81 -21.15
N SER A 440 -8.55 9.01 -19.87
CA SER A 440 -7.84 8.22 -18.86
C SER A 440 -8.37 6.79 -18.70
N SER A 441 -9.59 6.50 -19.22
CA SER A 441 -10.13 5.14 -19.19
C SER A 441 -9.33 4.16 -20.04
N GLN A 442 -8.50 4.66 -20.98
CA GLN A 442 -7.57 3.85 -21.76
C GLN A 442 -6.57 3.10 -20.87
N LEU A 443 -6.14 3.70 -19.77
CA LEU A 443 -5.28 3.03 -18.79
C LEU A 443 -5.95 1.76 -18.24
N ALA A 444 -7.23 1.86 -17.88
CA ALA A 444 -7.98 0.72 -17.34
C ALA A 444 -8.29 -0.36 -18.41
N CYS A 445 -8.39 0.01 -19.69
CA CYS A 445 -8.62 -0.95 -20.78
C CYS A 445 -7.38 -1.82 -21.10
N SER A 446 -6.21 -1.39 -20.66
CA SER A 446 -4.94 -2.11 -20.89
C SER A 446 -4.64 -3.20 -19.86
N LEU A 447 -5.46 -3.33 -18.80
CA LEU A 447 -5.19 -4.15 -17.59
C LEU A 447 -5.89 -5.54 -17.61
#